data_a5cf2b91a69859a55fae74715f5c3c27
#
_entry.id   a5cf2b91a69859a55fae74715f5c3c27
#
_cell.length_a   1.000
_cell.length_b   1.000
_cell.length_c   1.000
_cell.angle_alpha   90.00
_cell.angle_beta   90.00
_cell.angle_gamma   90.00
#
_symmetry.space_group_name_H-M   'P 1'
#
loop_
_entity.id
_entity.type
_entity.pdbx_description
1 polymer ?
#
loop_
_entity_poly.entity_id
_entity_poly.type
_entity_poly.pdbx_seq_one_letter_code
_entity_poly.pdbx_strand_id
1 'polypeptide(L)'
;MIIDCHGHYTTEPDQLHDFRKRQIAALQDPSRRPSPASLKISDDELRATVEGAQLKFQRERGTNLTIFSPRAMGMAHHIGDASVSLVWSQICNELIHRICTIYPKNFIGVCQLPQSPGVDPKTCVSELERCVTEFGFVGCNLNPDPSGGHWSGPPMSDRWWYPLYEKMVEIDVPAMIHVSASCNPNFHTTGVHYLNGDTTAFMQFLTSDLFKDFPTLKFIIPHGGGAVPYHWGRYRGLAQDMKLPPLEELLLQNVFFDTCVYHLPGIELLTKVIPVDNILFASEMVGAVRGIDPQTGHYYDDTKRYIDQVVWLSEQDKWKIFEGNSRKVYGRLNARLERSTKTG
;
A
#
# COMPACT_ATOMS: atom_id res chain seq x y z
N MET A 1 -20.40 1.61 -5.24
CA MET A 1 -19.58 1.89 -4.02
C MET A 1 -18.28 2.51 -4.47
N ILE A 2 -17.64 3.38 -3.66
CA ILE A 2 -16.31 3.92 -3.95
C ILE A 2 -15.35 3.33 -2.92
N ILE A 3 -14.39 2.55 -3.40
CA ILE A 3 -13.38 1.84 -2.59
C ILE A 3 -12.02 2.49 -2.85
N ASP A 4 -11.48 3.16 -1.84
CA ASP A 4 -10.13 3.70 -1.85
C ASP A 4 -9.14 2.61 -1.43
N CYS A 5 -8.29 2.16 -2.35
CA CYS A 5 -7.38 1.04 -2.08
C CYS A 5 -6.08 1.45 -1.38
N HIS A 6 -5.84 2.75 -1.17
CA HIS A 6 -4.59 3.26 -0.62
C HIS A 6 -4.84 4.25 0.51
N GLY A 7 -5.07 3.73 1.69
CA GLY A 7 -5.22 4.52 2.91
C GLY A 7 -4.23 4.13 3.99
N HIS A 8 -3.72 5.15 4.70
CA HIS A 8 -2.80 4.96 5.82
C HIS A 8 -3.31 5.59 7.10
N TYR A 9 -3.04 4.94 8.23
CA TYR A 9 -3.27 5.53 9.54
C TYR A 9 -2.17 6.56 9.84
N THR A 10 -2.38 7.80 9.41
CA THR A 10 -1.41 8.90 9.52
C THR A 10 -1.72 9.88 10.65
N THR A 11 -2.82 9.65 11.34
CA THR A 11 -3.29 10.43 12.50
C THR A 11 -3.12 9.67 13.80
N GLU A 12 -2.08 8.85 13.86
CA GLU A 12 -1.77 8.00 15.01
C GLU A 12 -1.66 8.81 16.29
N PRO A 13 -2.09 8.25 17.45
CA PRO A 13 -2.00 8.93 18.72
C PRO A 13 -0.55 9.07 19.20
N ASP A 14 -0.27 10.11 19.97
CA ASP A 14 1.06 10.45 20.47
C ASP A 14 1.72 9.30 21.26
N GLN A 15 0.94 8.49 21.96
CA GLN A 15 1.43 7.32 22.71
C GLN A 15 2.15 6.32 21.80
N LEU A 16 1.67 6.14 20.55
CA LEU A 16 2.34 5.27 19.57
C LEU A 16 3.70 5.84 19.16
N HIS A 17 3.75 7.15 18.89
CA HIS A 17 5.00 7.83 18.56
C HIS A 17 6.00 7.78 19.71
N ASP A 18 5.56 7.94 20.94
CA ASP A 18 6.41 7.86 22.13
C ASP A 18 6.90 6.44 22.39
N PHE A 19 6.07 5.42 22.13
CA PHE A 19 6.53 4.03 22.15
C PHE A 19 7.65 3.80 21.14
N ARG A 20 7.49 4.27 19.89
CA ARG A 20 8.50 4.12 18.84
C ARG A 20 9.81 4.85 19.20
N LYS A 21 9.73 6.07 19.73
CA LYS A 21 10.92 6.81 20.23
C LYS A 21 11.67 6.01 21.28
N ARG A 22 10.97 5.44 22.29
CA ARG A 22 11.59 4.61 23.33
C ARG A 22 12.20 3.33 22.76
N GLN A 23 11.55 2.69 21.79
CA GLN A 23 12.08 1.53 21.09
C GLN A 23 13.38 1.86 20.35
N ILE A 24 13.42 3.00 19.64
CA ILE A 24 14.64 3.48 18.96
C ILE A 24 15.75 3.84 19.95
N ALA A 25 15.43 4.54 21.04
CA ALA A 25 16.42 4.88 22.07
C ALA A 25 17.04 3.65 22.76
N ALA A 26 16.36 2.51 22.72
CA ALA A 26 16.81 1.26 23.30
C ALA A 26 17.52 0.31 22.30
N LEU A 27 17.88 0.76 21.10
CA LEU A 27 18.51 -0.10 20.09
C LEU A 27 19.87 -0.65 20.55
N GLN A 28 20.64 0.15 21.32
CA GLN A 28 21.95 -0.26 21.83
C GLN A 28 21.89 -1.01 23.17
N ASP A 29 20.71 -1.01 23.82
CA ASP A 29 20.49 -1.72 25.08
C ASP A 29 19.11 -2.42 25.05
N PRO A 30 19.07 -3.68 24.58
CA PRO A 30 17.82 -4.44 24.47
C PRO A 30 17.04 -4.61 25.79
N SER A 31 17.72 -4.53 26.94
CA SER A 31 17.07 -4.62 28.25
C SER A 31 16.14 -3.44 28.56
N ARG A 32 16.33 -2.32 27.86
CA ARG A 32 15.52 -1.10 28.00
C ARG A 32 14.39 -1.01 26.96
N ARG A 33 14.26 -1.98 26.07
CA ARG A 33 13.19 -1.98 25.06
C ARG A 33 11.81 -1.94 25.75
N PRO A 34 10.89 -1.07 25.31
CA PRO A 34 9.56 -1.02 25.90
C PRO A 34 8.78 -2.30 25.59
N SER A 35 8.12 -2.86 26.60
CA SER A 35 7.19 -3.96 26.38
C SER A 35 5.96 -3.48 25.61
N PRO A 36 5.44 -4.23 24.60
CA PRO A 36 4.16 -3.91 23.95
C PRO A 36 3.03 -3.67 24.94
N ALA A 37 2.97 -4.41 26.03
CA ALA A 37 1.97 -4.24 27.08
C ALA A 37 2.04 -2.87 27.79
N SER A 38 3.14 -2.12 27.66
CA SER A 38 3.27 -0.76 28.19
C SER A 38 2.56 0.29 27.34
N LEU A 39 2.20 -0.03 26.09
CA LEU A 39 1.44 0.86 25.23
C LEU A 39 -0.04 0.80 25.60
N LYS A 40 -0.59 1.91 26.04
CA LYS A 40 -1.99 2.05 26.39
C LYS A 40 -2.62 3.08 25.46
N ILE A 41 -3.51 2.62 24.60
CA ILE A 41 -4.33 3.44 23.70
C ILE A 41 -5.75 2.91 23.83
N SER A 42 -6.69 3.74 24.25
CA SER A 42 -8.11 3.40 24.35
C SER A 42 -8.79 3.43 22.98
N ASP A 43 -9.97 2.81 22.86
CA ASP A 43 -10.77 2.90 21.64
C ASP A 43 -11.31 4.31 21.42
N ASP A 44 -11.54 5.09 22.48
CA ASP A 44 -11.99 6.48 22.35
C ASP A 44 -10.87 7.37 21.77
N GLU A 45 -9.61 7.14 22.15
CA GLU A 45 -8.47 7.82 21.52
C GLU A 45 -8.36 7.43 20.04
N LEU A 46 -8.55 6.16 19.69
CA LEU A 46 -8.57 5.73 18.27
C LEU A 46 -9.72 6.40 17.51
N ARG A 47 -10.93 6.47 18.09
CA ARG A 47 -12.06 7.19 17.47
C ARG A 47 -11.71 8.65 17.21
N ALA A 48 -11.20 9.35 18.19
CA ALA A 48 -10.85 10.77 18.08
C ALA A 48 -9.84 11.02 16.94
N THR A 49 -8.89 10.12 16.71
CA THR A 49 -7.87 10.29 15.67
C THR A 49 -8.42 10.14 14.25
N VAL A 50 -9.41 9.28 14.01
CA VAL A 50 -9.93 9.01 12.66
C VAL A 50 -11.18 9.82 12.33
N GLU A 51 -12.02 10.18 13.32
CA GLU A 51 -13.27 10.90 13.10
C GLU A 51 -13.05 12.30 12.54
N GLY A 52 -12.04 13.01 13.04
CA GLY A 52 -11.68 14.37 12.60
C GLY A 52 -10.90 14.42 11.29
N ALA A 53 -10.47 13.28 10.76
CA ALA A 53 -9.61 13.20 9.58
C ALA A 53 -10.16 12.21 8.54
N GLN A 54 -9.73 10.95 8.56
CA GLN A 54 -10.07 9.97 7.50
C GLN A 54 -11.60 9.81 7.33
N LEU A 55 -12.36 9.63 8.39
CA LEU A 55 -13.83 9.50 8.31
C LEU A 55 -14.51 10.77 7.84
N LYS A 56 -13.99 11.94 8.26
CA LYS A 56 -14.49 13.23 7.78
C LYS A 56 -14.32 13.33 6.25
N PHE A 57 -13.10 13.07 5.76
CA PHE A 57 -12.82 13.15 4.31
C PHE A 57 -13.54 12.08 3.50
N GLN A 58 -13.70 10.85 4.03
CA GLN A 58 -14.53 9.85 3.38
C GLN A 58 -15.94 10.39 3.11
N ARG A 59 -16.58 10.98 4.13
CA ARG A 59 -17.93 11.57 4.01
C ARG A 59 -17.97 12.72 3.03
N GLU A 60 -17.05 13.67 3.14
CA GLU A 60 -17.00 14.88 2.31
C GLU A 60 -16.73 14.55 0.83
N ARG A 61 -15.95 13.51 0.54
CA ARG A 61 -15.53 13.12 -0.82
C ARG A 61 -16.37 11.99 -1.41
N GLY A 62 -17.31 11.43 -0.63
CA GLY A 62 -18.18 10.33 -1.06
C GLY A 62 -17.50 8.97 -1.17
N THR A 63 -16.33 8.79 -0.55
CA THR A 63 -15.67 7.48 -0.43
C THR A 63 -16.43 6.63 0.58
N ASN A 64 -16.77 5.39 0.23
CA ASN A 64 -17.55 4.51 1.10
C ASN A 64 -16.66 3.63 1.98
N LEU A 65 -15.53 3.19 1.44
CA LEU A 65 -14.63 2.23 2.06
C LEU A 65 -13.18 2.60 1.77
N THR A 66 -12.32 2.52 2.78
CA THR A 66 -10.87 2.61 2.60
C THR A 66 -10.22 1.28 2.99
N ILE A 67 -9.39 0.73 2.11
CA ILE A 67 -8.45 -0.34 2.43
C ILE A 67 -7.30 0.31 3.19
N PHE A 68 -7.17 -0.02 4.48
CA PHE A 68 -6.48 0.79 5.45
C PHE A 68 -5.29 0.07 6.06
N SER A 69 -4.14 0.71 6.06
CA SER A 69 -2.88 0.15 6.55
C SER A 69 -2.24 1.01 7.64
N PRO A 70 -1.29 0.48 8.41
CA PRO A 70 -0.36 1.30 9.17
C PRO A 70 0.37 2.30 8.27
N ARG A 71 0.83 3.40 8.84
CA ARG A 71 1.59 4.44 8.11
C ARG A 71 2.88 3.86 7.55
N ALA A 72 2.97 3.73 6.22
CA ALA A 72 4.11 3.10 5.55
C ALA A 72 5.45 3.79 5.88
N MET A 73 5.52 5.12 5.83
CA MET A 73 6.71 5.87 6.21
C MET A 73 7.16 5.57 7.66
N GLY A 74 6.21 5.36 8.57
CA GLY A 74 6.46 5.08 9.99
C GLY A 74 7.05 3.71 10.27
N MET A 75 6.99 2.77 9.31
CA MET A 75 7.58 1.44 9.48
C MET A 75 9.10 1.51 9.60
N ALA A 76 9.76 2.32 8.77
CA ALA A 76 11.21 2.57 8.83
C ALA A 76 12.01 1.28 9.07
N HIS A 77 11.87 0.31 8.14
CA HIS A 77 12.37 -1.06 8.27
C HIS A 77 13.89 -1.15 8.48
N HIS A 78 14.63 -0.11 8.09
CA HIS A 78 16.08 0.02 8.31
C HIS A 78 16.45 0.31 9.77
N ILE A 79 15.48 0.59 10.64
CA ILE A 79 15.73 0.91 12.06
C ILE A 79 15.66 -0.35 12.91
N GLY A 80 16.80 -0.71 13.50
CA GLY A 80 16.92 -1.85 14.40
C GLY A 80 17.06 -3.19 13.66
N ASP A 81 16.79 -4.26 14.39
CA ASP A 81 16.86 -5.64 13.91
C ASP A 81 15.45 -6.21 13.59
N ALA A 82 15.42 -7.45 13.14
CA ALA A 82 14.17 -8.15 12.82
C ALA A 82 13.21 -8.21 14.03
N SER A 83 13.71 -8.30 15.26
CA SER A 83 12.86 -8.35 16.45
C SER A 83 12.20 -7.01 16.74
N VAL A 84 12.89 -5.91 16.47
CA VAL A 84 12.34 -4.55 16.56
C VAL A 84 11.27 -4.34 15.51
N SER A 85 11.54 -4.77 14.27
CA SER A 85 10.58 -4.67 13.17
C SER A 85 9.32 -5.51 13.42
N LEU A 86 9.48 -6.74 13.91
CA LEU A 86 8.35 -7.63 14.24
C LEU A 86 7.43 -7.00 15.28
N VAL A 87 7.97 -6.58 16.42
CA VAL A 87 7.17 -5.96 17.49
C VAL A 87 6.46 -4.70 16.98
N TRP A 88 7.15 -3.88 16.21
CA TRP A 88 6.58 -2.66 15.67
C TRP A 88 5.45 -2.93 14.68
N SER A 89 5.64 -3.87 13.74
CA SER A 89 4.62 -4.26 12.78
C SER A 89 3.39 -4.84 13.48
N GLN A 90 3.58 -5.71 14.47
CA GLN A 90 2.47 -6.29 15.23
C GLN A 90 1.63 -5.22 15.94
N ILE A 91 2.27 -4.28 16.62
CA ILE A 91 1.56 -3.17 17.28
C ILE A 91 0.76 -2.35 16.27
N CYS A 92 1.38 -1.97 15.16
CA CYS A 92 0.72 -1.15 14.14
C CYS A 92 -0.46 -1.91 13.49
N ASN A 93 -0.28 -3.20 13.16
CA ASN A 93 -1.34 -4.04 12.59
C ASN A 93 -2.52 -4.24 13.55
N GLU A 94 -2.26 -4.39 14.84
CA GLU A 94 -3.30 -4.49 15.88
C GLU A 94 -4.12 -3.20 15.99
N LEU A 95 -3.50 -2.04 15.86
CA LEU A 95 -4.23 -0.77 15.84
C LEU A 95 -5.15 -0.66 14.61
N ILE A 96 -4.69 -1.10 13.44
CA ILE A 96 -5.55 -1.18 12.24
C ILE A 96 -6.71 -2.14 12.49
N HIS A 97 -6.47 -3.32 13.05
CA HIS A 97 -7.53 -4.27 13.37
C HIS A 97 -8.59 -3.65 14.30
N ARG A 98 -8.17 -2.94 15.35
CA ARG A 98 -9.08 -2.23 16.26
C ARG A 98 -9.91 -1.18 15.54
N ILE A 99 -9.29 -0.34 14.70
CA ILE A 99 -10.00 0.68 13.92
C ILE A 99 -11.02 0.03 12.96
N CYS A 100 -10.64 -1.04 12.27
CA CYS A 100 -11.56 -1.80 11.40
C CYS A 100 -12.71 -2.47 12.18
N THR A 101 -12.50 -2.80 13.44
CA THR A 101 -13.53 -3.34 14.34
C THR A 101 -14.48 -2.24 14.81
N ILE A 102 -13.97 -1.06 15.10
CA ILE A 102 -14.75 0.10 15.51
C ILE A 102 -15.60 0.65 14.35
N TYR A 103 -15.04 0.66 13.13
CA TYR A 103 -15.67 1.23 11.93
C TYR A 103 -15.71 0.22 10.77
N PRO A 104 -16.42 -0.92 10.93
CA PRO A 104 -16.37 -2.05 9.98
C PRO A 104 -16.98 -1.74 8.60
N LYS A 105 -17.77 -0.65 8.49
CA LYS A 105 -18.36 -0.19 7.22
C LYS A 105 -17.46 0.79 6.46
N ASN A 106 -16.44 1.34 7.13
CA ASN A 106 -15.57 2.38 6.58
C ASN A 106 -14.16 1.89 6.29
N PHE A 107 -13.66 0.90 7.06
CA PHE A 107 -12.28 0.42 6.94
C PHE A 107 -12.20 -1.10 6.84
N ILE A 108 -11.33 -1.56 5.95
CA ILE A 108 -10.87 -2.94 5.87
C ILE A 108 -9.35 -2.94 5.89
N GLY A 109 -8.76 -3.79 6.74
CA GLY A 109 -7.33 -3.76 7.00
C GLY A 109 -6.49 -4.45 5.93
N VAL A 110 -5.31 -3.89 5.71
CA VAL A 110 -4.13 -4.54 5.13
C VAL A 110 -2.96 -4.37 6.08
N CYS A 111 -2.04 -5.35 6.13
CA CYS A 111 -0.95 -5.31 7.08
C CYS A 111 0.33 -4.69 6.51
N GLN A 112 1.16 -4.18 7.40
CA GLN A 112 2.57 -3.95 7.15
C GLN A 112 3.36 -5.20 7.57
N LEU A 113 4.34 -5.58 6.77
CA LEU A 113 5.17 -6.75 7.03
C LEU A 113 6.39 -6.40 7.90
N PRO A 114 6.82 -7.30 8.79
CA PRO A 114 7.99 -7.09 9.65
C PRO A 114 9.31 -7.30 8.89
N GLN A 115 9.51 -6.54 7.83
CA GLN A 115 10.72 -6.60 7.02
C GLN A 115 11.92 -5.94 7.72
N SER A 116 13.11 -6.38 7.40
CA SER A 116 14.37 -5.77 7.83
C SER A 116 15.44 -5.97 6.75
N PRO A 117 16.43 -5.07 6.63
CA PRO A 117 17.51 -5.22 5.64
C PRO A 117 18.24 -6.55 5.79
N GLY A 118 18.37 -7.31 4.69
CA GLY A 118 19.11 -8.58 4.65
C GLY A 118 18.45 -9.75 5.39
N VAL A 119 17.23 -9.57 5.93
CA VAL A 119 16.48 -10.63 6.63
C VAL A 119 15.54 -11.32 5.66
N ASP A 120 15.57 -12.66 5.62
CA ASP A 120 14.75 -13.48 4.74
C ASP A 120 13.23 -13.12 4.87
N PRO A 121 12.54 -12.81 3.77
CA PRO A 121 11.11 -12.49 3.77
C PRO A 121 10.22 -13.60 4.34
N LYS A 122 10.72 -14.83 4.41
CA LYS A 122 10.03 -15.94 5.09
C LYS A 122 9.65 -15.56 6.53
N THR A 123 10.44 -14.72 7.19
CA THR A 123 10.12 -14.23 8.54
C THR A 123 8.84 -13.38 8.61
N CYS A 124 8.37 -12.87 7.49
CA CYS A 124 7.12 -12.09 7.40
C CYS A 124 5.86 -12.98 7.32
N VAL A 125 6.02 -14.27 6.97
CA VAL A 125 4.90 -15.17 6.65
C VAL A 125 3.94 -15.33 7.84
N SER A 126 4.46 -15.53 9.04
CA SER A 126 3.64 -15.72 10.25
C SER A 126 2.78 -14.50 10.58
N GLU A 127 3.33 -13.30 10.42
CA GLU A 127 2.57 -12.08 10.67
C GLU A 127 1.54 -11.82 9.56
N LEU A 128 1.88 -12.08 8.30
CA LEU A 128 0.92 -12.02 7.21
C LEU A 128 -0.25 -12.96 7.45
N GLU A 129 0.04 -14.23 7.79
CA GLU A 129 -0.97 -15.24 8.06
C GLU A 129 -1.86 -14.85 9.24
N ARG A 130 -1.27 -14.37 10.35
CA ARG A 130 -2.00 -13.88 11.52
C ARG A 130 -2.97 -12.76 11.13
N CYS A 131 -2.50 -11.76 10.42
CA CYS A 131 -3.33 -10.63 10.02
C CYS A 131 -4.49 -11.03 9.10
N VAL A 132 -4.26 -11.97 8.19
CA VAL A 132 -5.29 -12.42 7.25
C VAL A 132 -6.28 -13.38 7.91
N THR A 133 -5.81 -14.32 8.72
CA THR A 133 -6.67 -15.37 9.31
C THR A 133 -7.39 -14.91 10.57
N GLU A 134 -6.72 -14.16 11.46
CA GLU A 134 -7.30 -13.74 12.74
C GLU A 134 -8.00 -12.37 12.61
N PHE A 135 -7.40 -11.41 11.89
CA PHE A 135 -7.95 -10.06 11.77
C PHE A 135 -8.84 -9.88 10.54
N GLY A 136 -8.80 -10.82 9.59
CA GLY A 136 -9.58 -10.75 8.35
C GLY A 136 -9.08 -9.66 7.40
N PHE A 137 -7.77 -9.37 7.41
CA PHE A 137 -7.16 -8.45 6.47
C PHE A 137 -7.18 -9.01 5.06
N VAL A 138 -7.18 -8.14 4.05
CA VAL A 138 -7.38 -8.52 2.66
C VAL A 138 -6.14 -8.41 1.80
N GLY A 139 -5.01 -7.96 2.35
CA GLY A 139 -3.75 -7.79 1.64
C GLY A 139 -2.64 -7.32 2.57
N CYS A 140 -1.50 -6.96 1.99
CA CYS A 140 -0.37 -6.38 2.71
C CYS A 140 0.30 -5.27 1.91
N ASN A 141 1.10 -4.44 2.59
CA ASN A 141 2.08 -3.57 1.97
C ASN A 141 3.44 -4.26 2.01
N LEU A 142 4.12 -4.31 0.86
CA LEU A 142 5.41 -4.95 0.68
C LEU A 142 6.44 -3.91 0.29
N ASN A 143 7.45 -3.74 1.13
CA ASN A 143 8.55 -2.81 0.87
C ASN A 143 9.60 -3.47 -0.03
N PRO A 144 9.82 -2.98 -1.26
CA PRO A 144 10.84 -3.52 -2.15
C PRO A 144 12.27 -3.21 -1.71
N ASP A 145 12.44 -2.21 -0.84
CA ASP A 145 13.74 -1.79 -0.30
C ASP A 145 13.69 -1.55 1.21
N PRO A 146 13.73 -2.60 2.04
CA PRO A 146 13.79 -2.45 3.50
C PRO A 146 15.02 -1.69 4.00
N SER A 147 16.05 -1.51 3.14
CA SER A 147 17.30 -0.82 3.51
C SER A 147 17.21 0.72 3.49
N GLY A 148 16.03 1.28 3.17
CA GLY A 148 15.79 2.72 3.28
C GLY A 148 16.50 3.54 2.21
N GLY A 149 16.47 3.12 0.96
CA GLY A 149 17.03 3.84 -0.19
C GLY A 149 18.41 3.35 -0.62
N HIS A 150 18.91 2.24 -0.06
CA HIS A 150 20.22 1.68 -0.43
C HIS A 150 20.12 0.45 -1.36
N TRP A 151 18.93 -0.13 -1.53
CA TRP A 151 18.68 -1.28 -2.41
C TRP A 151 19.67 -2.43 -2.19
N SER A 152 19.96 -2.74 -0.92
CA SER A 152 20.97 -3.72 -0.55
C SER A 152 20.47 -5.17 -0.59
N GLY A 153 19.16 -5.38 -0.76
CA GLY A 153 18.56 -6.71 -0.87
C GLY A 153 18.44 -7.20 -2.31
N PRO A 154 18.09 -8.50 -2.51
CA PRO A 154 17.76 -9.03 -3.82
C PRO A 154 16.56 -8.35 -4.44
N PRO A 155 16.47 -8.24 -5.79
CA PRO A 155 15.33 -7.70 -6.47
C PRO A 155 14.06 -8.51 -6.16
N MET A 156 12.88 -7.89 -6.23
CA MET A 156 11.61 -8.54 -5.93
C MET A 156 11.30 -9.76 -6.81
N SER A 157 11.97 -9.89 -7.94
CA SER A 157 11.91 -11.04 -8.83
C SER A 157 12.81 -12.21 -8.44
N ASP A 158 13.66 -12.04 -7.43
CA ASP A 158 14.55 -13.09 -6.95
C ASP A 158 13.82 -14.17 -6.15
N ARG A 159 14.27 -15.42 -6.24
CA ARG A 159 13.71 -16.56 -5.50
C ARG A 159 13.76 -16.42 -3.97
N TRP A 160 14.57 -15.50 -3.48
CA TRP A 160 14.62 -15.13 -2.07
C TRP A 160 13.24 -14.66 -1.53
N TRP A 161 12.40 -14.07 -2.39
CA TRP A 161 11.04 -13.64 -2.04
C TRP A 161 9.98 -14.74 -2.13
N TYR A 162 10.28 -15.87 -2.78
CA TYR A 162 9.30 -16.91 -3.10
C TYR A 162 8.52 -17.45 -1.89
N PRO A 163 9.14 -17.71 -0.71
CA PRO A 163 8.39 -18.20 0.44
C PRO A 163 7.24 -17.25 0.87
N LEU A 164 7.42 -15.95 0.69
CA LEU A 164 6.38 -14.97 0.96
C LEU A 164 5.32 -14.98 -0.15
N TYR A 165 5.72 -15.08 -1.42
CA TYR A 165 4.79 -15.13 -2.56
C TYR A 165 3.95 -16.40 -2.56
N GLU A 166 4.52 -17.53 -2.22
CA GLU A 166 3.80 -18.79 -2.02
C GLU A 166 2.68 -18.63 -1.00
N LYS A 167 2.97 -18.00 0.14
CA LYS A 167 1.95 -17.73 1.17
C LYS A 167 0.89 -16.74 0.69
N MET A 168 1.27 -15.67 0.00
CA MET A 168 0.31 -14.70 -0.56
C MET A 168 -0.66 -15.37 -1.54
N VAL A 169 -0.16 -16.26 -2.41
CA VAL A 169 -0.99 -17.03 -3.34
C VAL A 169 -1.88 -18.01 -2.59
N GLU A 170 -1.33 -18.76 -1.62
CA GLU A 170 -2.07 -19.72 -0.81
C GLU A 170 -3.29 -19.09 -0.12
N ILE A 171 -3.12 -17.90 0.44
CA ILE A 171 -4.19 -17.22 1.19
C ILE A 171 -4.94 -16.18 0.37
N ASP A 172 -4.69 -16.10 -0.94
CA ASP A 172 -5.34 -15.20 -1.93
C ASP A 172 -5.37 -13.73 -1.47
N VAL A 173 -4.19 -13.14 -1.30
CA VAL A 173 -4.01 -11.72 -0.97
C VAL A 173 -3.01 -11.05 -1.90
N PRO A 174 -3.30 -9.82 -2.39
CA PRO A 174 -2.35 -9.01 -3.12
C PRO A 174 -1.39 -8.28 -2.17
N ALA A 175 -0.28 -7.78 -2.72
CA ALA A 175 0.54 -6.77 -2.06
C ALA A 175 0.51 -5.44 -2.82
N MET A 176 0.38 -4.34 -2.08
CA MET A 176 0.77 -3.02 -2.57
C MET A 176 2.27 -2.85 -2.38
N ILE A 177 2.98 -2.50 -3.45
CA ILE A 177 4.40 -2.16 -3.38
C ILE A 177 4.52 -0.81 -2.69
N HIS A 178 5.19 -0.77 -1.54
CA HIS A 178 5.27 0.50 -0.82
C HIS A 178 6.56 0.60 -0.01
N VAL A 179 7.49 1.44 -0.47
CA VAL A 179 8.69 1.75 0.32
C VAL A 179 8.32 2.48 1.62
N SER A 180 9.23 2.45 2.58
CA SER A 180 9.10 3.16 3.85
C SER A 180 9.95 4.44 3.85
N ALA A 181 10.31 4.98 5.02
CA ALA A 181 11.21 6.11 5.12
C ALA A 181 12.57 5.83 4.49
N SER A 182 13.16 6.82 3.84
CA SER A 182 14.55 6.77 3.39
C SER A 182 15.51 7.22 4.48
N CYS A 183 16.62 6.52 4.62
CA CYS A 183 17.81 6.97 5.37
C CYS A 183 18.99 7.32 4.45
N ASN A 184 18.81 7.18 3.14
CA ASN A 184 19.79 7.62 2.14
C ASN A 184 19.64 9.13 1.92
N PRO A 185 20.68 9.94 2.17
CA PRO A 185 20.60 11.40 2.05
C PRO A 185 20.34 11.90 0.62
N ASN A 186 20.50 11.04 -0.39
CA ASN A 186 20.23 11.38 -1.78
C ASN A 186 18.74 11.33 -2.14
N PHE A 187 17.90 10.74 -1.30
CA PHE A 187 16.48 10.56 -1.59
C PHE A 187 15.59 11.30 -0.59
N HIS A 188 14.86 12.28 -1.08
CA HIS A 188 13.68 12.75 -0.35
C HIS A 188 12.64 11.65 -0.33
N THR A 189 12.16 11.26 0.86
CA THR A 189 11.30 10.09 1.04
C THR A 189 10.09 10.10 0.11
N THR A 190 9.19 11.05 0.26
CA THR A 190 7.93 11.07 -0.51
C THR A 190 8.09 11.59 -1.93
N GLY A 191 9.04 12.51 -2.18
CA GLY A 191 9.21 13.15 -3.48
C GLY A 191 10.06 12.36 -4.47
N VAL A 192 10.90 11.42 -3.99
CA VAL A 192 11.82 10.65 -4.84
C VAL A 192 11.78 9.17 -4.53
N HIS A 193 12.00 8.77 -3.26
CA HIS A 193 12.15 7.36 -2.90
C HIS A 193 10.89 6.54 -3.19
N TYR A 194 9.71 7.08 -2.94
CA TYR A 194 8.44 6.43 -3.26
C TYR A 194 8.34 6.14 -4.76
N LEU A 195 8.42 7.17 -5.59
CA LEU A 195 8.29 7.03 -7.05
C LEU A 195 9.40 6.17 -7.68
N ASN A 196 10.60 6.22 -7.11
CA ASN A 196 11.71 5.37 -7.53
C ASN A 196 11.44 3.90 -7.18
N GLY A 197 10.89 3.62 -6.00
CA GLY A 197 10.51 2.28 -5.56
C GLY A 197 9.49 1.64 -6.50
N ASP A 198 8.44 2.38 -6.85
CA ASP A 198 7.38 1.96 -7.76
C ASP A 198 7.93 1.60 -9.14
N THR A 199 8.73 2.51 -9.70
CA THR A 199 9.33 2.34 -11.02
C THR A 199 10.32 1.17 -11.06
N THR A 200 11.11 1.01 -10.00
CA THR A 200 12.10 -0.07 -9.87
C THR A 200 11.41 -1.43 -9.78
N ALA A 201 10.36 -1.55 -8.96
CA ALA A 201 9.61 -2.79 -8.84
C ALA A 201 8.98 -3.21 -10.17
N PHE A 202 8.39 -2.28 -10.92
CA PHE A 202 7.85 -2.56 -12.25
C PHE A 202 8.92 -3.13 -13.19
N MET A 203 10.11 -2.50 -13.21
CA MET A 203 11.19 -2.96 -14.08
C MET A 203 11.72 -4.34 -13.66
N GLN A 204 11.77 -4.65 -12.36
CA GLN A 204 12.14 -5.96 -11.86
C GLN A 204 11.15 -7.04 -12.30
N PHE A 205 9.84 -6.74 -12.30
CA PHE A 205 8.82 -7.65 -12.81
C PHE A 205 8.92 -7.84 -14.33
N LEU A 206 9.19 -6.78 -15.09
CA LEU A 206 9.34 -6.83 -16.53
C LEU A 206 10.50 -7.75 -16.95
N THR A 207 11.59 -7.75 -16.22
CA THR A 207 12.81 -8.49 -16.57
C THR A 207 12.89 -9.90 -15.95
N SER A 208 11.75 -10.46 -15.53
CA SER A 208 11.74 -11.76 -14.84
C SER A 208 10.63 -12.68 -15.30
N ASP A 209 10.72 -13.93 -14.90
CA ASP A 209 9.70 -14.95 -15.09
C ASP A 209 8.77 -15.14 -13.87
N LEU A 210 8.75 -14.16 -12.96
CA LEU A 210 8.00 -14.26 -11.69
C LEU A 210 6.54 -14.69 -11.89
N PHE A 211 5.86 -14.11 -12.86
CA PHE A 211 4.44 -14.41 -13.09
C PHE A 211 4.21 -15.70 -13.89
N LYS A 212 5.26 -16.32 -14.45
CA LYS A 212 5.18 -17.71 -14.91
C LYS A 212 5.18 -18.68 -13.73
N ASP A 213 6.01 -18.39 -12.71
CA ASP A 213 6.09 -19.21 -11.49
C ASP A 213 4.85 -18.98 -10.58
N PHE A 214 4.30 -17.75 -10.56
CA PHE A 214 3.15 -17.35 -9.74
C PHE A 214 2.06 -16.65 -10.57
N PRO A 215 1.29 -17.35 -11.41
CA PRO A 215 0.34 -16.72 -12.35
C PRO A 215 -0.85 -16.03 -11.67
N THR A 216 -1.13 -16.32 -10.40
CA THR A 216 -2.21 -15.69 -9.63
C THR A 216 -1.75 -14.62 -8.66
N LEU A 217 -0.43 -14.43 -8.50
CA LEU A 217 0.14 -13.39 -7.64
C LEU A 217 -0.21 -12.01 -8.20
N LYS A 218 -0.62 -11.09 -7.32
CA LYS A 218 -1.04 -9.75 -7.73
C LYS A 218 -0.29 -8.68 -6.95
N PHE A 219 0.18 -7.67 -7.69
CA PHE A 219 0.80 -6.48 -7.11
C PHE A 219 0.08 -5.21 -7.54
N ILE A 220 -0.04 -4.27 -6.62
CA ILE A 220 -0.49 -2.92 -6.90
C ILE A 220 0.72 -2.00 -6.79
N ILE A 221 1.04 -1.28 -7.86
CA ILE A 221 2.08 -0.25 -7.87
C ILE A 221 1.40 1.09 -7.61
N PRO A 222 1.65 1.72 -6.46
CA PRO A 222 0.98 2.94 -6.05
C PRO A 222 1.49 4.19 -6.80
N HIS A 223 0.98 5.35 -6.40
CA HIS A 223 1.37 6.67 -6.91
C HIS A 223 1.30 6.76 -8.44
N GLY A 224 0.23 6.19 -9.02
CA GLY A 224 0.05 6.12 -10.46
C GLY A 224 1.09 5.27 -11.17
N GLY A 225 1.82 4.42 -10.45
CA GLY A 225 2.91 3.60 -11.03
C GLY A 225 4.24 4.33 -11.11
N GLY A 226 4.46 5.38 -10.34
CA GLY A 226 5.68 6.17 -10.41
C GLY A 226 5.91 6.80 -11.78
N ALA A 227 7.04 6.53 -12.42
CA ALA A 227 7.34 7.02 -13.76
C ALA A 227 6.80 6.12 -14.90
N VAL A 228 6.18 4.98 -14.59
CA VAL A 228 5.84 3.93 -15.57
C VAL A 228 4.88 4.42 -16.65
N PRO A 229 3.71 4.99 -16.35
CA PRO A 229 2.79 5.43 -17.40
C PRO A 229 3.38 6.52 -18.31
N TYR A 230 4.13 7.45 -17.72
CA TYR A 230 4.78 8.53 -18.46
C TYR A 230 5.83 7.98 -19.46
N HIS A 231 6.52 6.90 -19.10
CA HIS A 231 7.54 6.26 -19.92
C HIS A 231 7.11 4.92 -20.55
N TRP A 232 5.80 4.68 -20.69
CA TRP A 232 5.24 3.42 -21.20
C TRP A 232 5.88 2.97 -22.54
N GLY A 233 6.09 3.91 -23.46
CA GLY A 233 6.77 3.62 -24.73
C GLY A 233 8.20 3.09 -24.55
N ARG A 234 8.93 3.54 -23.52
CA ARG A 234 10.27 3.01 -23.19
C ARG A 234 10.19 1.55 -22.76
N TYR A 235 9.24 1.21 -21.88
CA TYR A 235 9.09 -0.17 -21.39
C TYR A 235 8.64 -1.13 -22.48
N ARG A 236 7.76 -0.67 -23.38
CA ARG A 236 7.38 -1.43 -24.57
C ARG A 236 8.58 -1.70 -25.49
N GLY A 237 9.41 -0.68 -25.74
CA GLY A 237 10.64 -0.83 -26.51
C GLY A 237 11.64 -1.79 -25.88
N LEU A 238 11.86 -1.69 -24.56
CA LEU A 238 12.72 -2.62 -23.84
C LEU A 238 12.20 -4.06 -23.88
N ALA A 239 10.89 -4.28 -23.70
CA ALA A 239 10.31 -5.61 -23.85
C ALA A 239 10.56 -6.20 -25.25
N GLN A 240 10.40 -5.39 -26.29
CA GLN A 240 10.70 -5.78 -27.67
C GLN A 240 12.18 -6.14 -27.87
N ASP A 241 13.11 -5.31 -27.40
CA ASP A 241 14.55 -5.56 -27.47
C ASP A 241 14.96 -6.84 -26.78
N MET A 242 14.32 -7.15 -25.64
CA MET A 242 14.50 -8.38 -24.87
C MET A 242 13.73 -9.58 -25.45
N LYS A 243 12.99 -9.41 -26.55
CA LYS A 243 12.14 -10.45 -27.18
C LYS A 243 11.09 -11.04 -26.24
N LEU A 244 10.56 -10.20 -25.34
CA LEU A 244 9.47 -10.56 -24.44
C LEU A 244 8.10 -10.35 -25.14
N PRO A 245 7.02 -10.97 -24.62
CA PRO A 245 5.65 -10.67 -25.03
C PRO A 245 5.30 -9.19 -24.84
N PRO A 246 4.23 -8.69 -25.47
CA PRO A 246 3.68 -7.37 -25.17
C PRO A 246 3.43 -7.20 -23.66
N LEU A 247 3.58 -5.97 -23.15
CA LEU A 247 3.42 -5.70 -21.70
C LEU A 247 2.06 -6.11 -21.17
N GLU A 248 1.02 -6.00 -22.00
CA GLU A 248 -0.35 -6.38 -21.70
C GLU A 248 -0.48 -7.88 -21.39
N GLU A 249 0.25 -8.72 -22.10
CA GLU A 249 0.27 -10.17 -21.90
C GLU A 249 1.22 -10.56 -20.76
N LEU A 250 2.35 -9.85 -20.62
CA LEU A 250 3.41 -10.20 -19.70
C LEU A 250 3.07 -9.82 -18.26
N LEU A 251 2.46 -8.65 -18.05
CA LEU A 251 2.35 -8.04 -16.72
C LEU A 251 0.91 -7.74 -16.27
N LEU A 252 0.01 -7.36 -17.20
CA LEU A 252 -1.27 -6.76 -16.81
C LEU A 252 -2.33 -7.76 -16.32
N GLN A 253 -1.99 -9.05 -16.18
CA GLN A 253 -2.80 -9.98 -15.40
C GLN A 253 -2.48 -9.91 -13.89
N ASN A 254 -1.29 -9.45 -13.54
CA ASN A 254 -0.70 -9.52 -12.21
C ASN A 254 -0.37 -8.15 -11.61
N VAL A 255 -0.16 -7.13 -12.46
CA VAL A 255 0.27 -5.78 -12.05
C VAL A 255 -0.85 -4.78 -12.27
N PHE A 256 -1.17 -4.04 -11.23
CA PHE A 256 -2.20 -3.03 -11.19
C PHE A 256 -1.60 -1.70 -10.74
N PHE A 257 -2.30 -0.60 -11.00
CA PHE A 257 -1.85 0.76 -10.68
C PHE A 257 -2.94 1.47 -9.90
N ASP A 258 -2.55 2.36 -9.00
CA ASP A 258 -3.51 3.19 -8.29
C ASP A 258 -3.63 4.60 -8.88
N THR A 259 -4.56 5.37 -8.37
CA THR A 259 -4.83 6.75 -8.82
C THR A 259 -4.27 7.82 -7.89
N CYS A 260 -3.28 7.52 -7.05
CA CYS A 260 -2.61 8.52 -6.20
C CYS A 260 -1.74 9.48 -7.02
N VAL A 261 -2.37 10.18 -7.95
CA VAL A 261 -1.76 11.21 -8.81
C VAL A 261 -2.52 12.51 -8.59
N TYR A 262 -1.88 13.49 -7.99
CA TYR A 262 -2.52 14.66 -7.40
C TYR A 262 -2.78 15.79 -8.39
N HIS A 263 -3.07 15.49 -9.68
CA HIS A 263 -3.47 16.46 -10.69
C HIS A 263 -4.16 15.80 -11.89
N LEU A 264 -5.06 16.54 -12.53
CA LEU A 264 -5.86 16.03 -13.65
C LEU A 264 -5.03 15.53 -14.83
N PRO A 265 -4.01 16.25 -15.35
CA PRO A 265 -3.22 15.76 -16.50
C PRO A 265 -2.53 14.43 -16.25
N GLY A 266 -2.12 14.15 -15.01
CA GLY A 266 -1.53 12.85 -14.66
C GLY A 266 -2.54 11.71 -14.66
N ILE A 267 -3.74 11.95 -14.15
CA ILE A 267 -4.86 10.99 -14.21
C ILE A 267 -5.28 10.76 -15.67
N GLU A 268 -5.33 11.81 -16.48
CA GLU A 268 -5.59 11.70 -17.91
C GLU A 268 -4.57 10.83 -18.63
N LEU A 269 -3.27 11.03 -18.35
CA LEU A 269 -2.21 10.20 -18.91
C LEU A 269 -2.35 8.75 -18.45
N LEU A 270 -2.53 8.52 -17.15
CA LEU A 270 -2.69 7.18 -16.57
C LEU A 270 -3.81 6.41 -17.29
N THR A 271 -5.00 7.02 -17.39
CA THR A 271 -6.19 6.37 -17.99
C THR A 271 -6.13 6.22 -19.50
N LYS A 272 -5.23 6.94 -20.20
CA LYS A 272 -4.97 6.75 -21.64
C LYS A 272 -3.95 5.64 -21.92
N VAL A 273 -3.04 5.39 -21.00
CA VAL A 273 -1.89 4.53 -21.22
C VAL A 273 -2.09 3.15 -20.59
N ILE A 274 -2.64 3.12 -19.38
CA ILE A 274 -2.90 1.87 -18.67
C ILE A 274 -4.35 1.43 -18.92
N PRO A 275 -4.59 0.15 -19.26
CA PRO A 275 -5.94 -0.38 -19.39
C PRO A 275 -6.76 -0.14 -18.12
N VAL A 276 -8.01 0.28 -18.28
CA VAL A 276 -8.91 0.59 -17.16
C VAL A 276 -9.06 -0.59 -16.19
N ASP A 277 -9.02 -1.82 -16.68
CA ASP A 277 -9.11 -3.04 -15.85
C ASP A 277 -7.90 -3.23 -14.90
N ASN A 278 -6.85 -2.42 -15.05
CA ASN A 278 -5.64 -2.44 -14.22
C ASN A 278 -5.49 -1.19 -13.34
N ILE A 279 -6.50 -0.33 -13.26
CA ILE A 279 -6.47 0.89 -12.46
C ILE A 279 -7.43 0.76 -11.27
N LEU A 280 -6.94 0.98 -10.06
CA LEU A 280 -7.71 1.01 -8.82
C LEU A 280 -7.81 2.44 -8.31
N PHE A 281 -8.97 2.81 -7.80
CA PHE A 281 -9.13 4.10 -7.13
C PHE A 281 -8.34 4.17 -5.84
N ALA A 282 -7.61 5.26 -5.67
CA ALA A 282 -6.83 5.56 -4.48
C ALA A 282 -6.66 7.07 -4.29
N SER A 283 -6.64 7.51 -3.04
CA SER A 283 -6.42 8.91 -2.68
C SER A 283 -5.21 9.14 -1.79
N GLU A 284 -4.82 8.14 -1.00
CA GLU A 284 -3.82 8.31 0.06
C GLU A 284 -4.20 9.50 0.98
N MET A 285 -5.50 9.64 1.27
CA MET A 285 -6.02 10.80 2.00
C MET A 285 -5.30 10.99 3.35
N VAL A 286 -4.99 12.25 3.65
CA VAL A 286 -4.20 12.64 4.84
C VAL A 286 -2.80 12.00 4.83
N GLY A 287 -2.31 11.63 3.65
CA GLY A 287 -1.04 10.92 3.45
C GLY A 287 0.15 11.83 3.16
N ALA A 288 0.80 11.59 2.01
CA ALA A 288 2.07 12.20 1.64
C ALA A 288 1.98 13.70 1.34
N VAL A 289 0.90 14.13 0.67
CA VAL A 289 0.68 15.55 0.32
C VAL A 289 -0.59 16.03 1.00
N ARG A 290 -0.45 17.02 1.85
CA ARG A 290 -1.54 17.61 2.63
C ARG A 290 -1.69 19.08 2.25
N GLY A 291 -2.93 19.54 2.17
CA GLY A 291 -3.23 20.93 1.91
C GLY A 291 -4.11 21.15 0.68
N ILE A 292 -4.51 22.38 0.51
CA ILE A 292 -5.35 22.82 -0.60
C ILE A 292 -4.44 23.34 -1.71
N ASP A 293 -4.61 22.81 -2.92
CA ASP A 293 -3.96 23.32 -4.11
C ASP A 293 -4.51 24.72 -4.44
N PRO A 294 -3.67 25.77 -4.45
CA PRO A 294 -4.13 27.13 -4.76
C PRO A 294 -4.62 27.29 -6.20
N GLN A 295 -4.26 26.39 -7.12
CA GLN A 295 -4.72 26.43 -8.51
C GLN A 295 -6.16 25.92 -8.66
N THR A 296 -6.55 24.95 -7.85
CA THR A 296 -7.86 24.29 -7.97
C THR A 296 -8.82 24.65 -6.84
N GLY A 297 -8.31 25.13 -5.71
CA GLY A 297 -9.07 25.39 -4.49
C GLY A 297 -9.50 24.12 -3.74
N HIS A 298 -8.93 22.94 -4.08
CA HIS A 298 -9.27 21.66 -3.50
C HIS A 298 -8.04 20.97 -2.90
N TYR A 299 -8.27 20.01 -2.00
CA TYR A 299 -7.17 19.20 -1.48
C TYR A 299 -6.48 18.41 -2.61
N TYR A 300 -5.14 18.36 -2.59
CA TYR A 300 -4.37 17.61 -3.57
C TYR A 300 -4.77 16.13 -3.63
N ASP A 301 -5.03 15.53 -2.47
CA ASP A 301 -5.39 14.12 -2.31
C ASP A 301 -6.89 13.83 -2.56
N ASP A 302 -7.67 14.78 -3.07
CA ASP A 302 -9.04 14.56 -3.55
C ASP A 302 -9.05 14.05 -5.00
N THR A 303 -8.42 12.89 -5.20
CA THR A 303 -8.17 12.30 -6.52
C THR A 303 -9.43 11.85 -7.25
N LYS A 304 -10.53 11.57 -6.53
CA LYS A 304 -11.83 11.25 -7.13
C LYS A 304 -12.29 12.31 -8.12
N ARG A 305 -12.10 13.56 -7.78
CA ARG A 305 -12.49 14.71 -8.63
C ARG A 305 -11.84 14.68 -10.00
N TYR A 306 -10.58 14.25 -10.08
CA TYR A 306 -9.86 14.15 -11.35
C TYR A 306 -10.40 13.02 -12.20
N ILE A 307 -10.74 11.86 -11.61
CA ILE A 307 -11.35 10.75 -12.34
C ILE A 307 -12.73 11.14 -12.88
N ASP A 308 -13.54 11.86 -12.09
CA ASP A 308 -14.84 12.35 -12.50
C ASP A 308 -14.76 13.29 -13.72
N GLN A 309 -13.67 14.05 -13.87
CA GLN A 309 -13.42 14.99 -14.95
C GLN A 309 -12.89 14.37 -16.24
N VAL A 310 -12.43 13.10 -16.22
CA VAL A 310 -11.91 12.44 -17.41
C VAL A 310 -13.05 12.12 -18.39
N VAL A 311 -13.12 12.85 -19.50
CA VAL A 311 -14.27 12.84 -20.41
C VAL A 311 -14.39 11.58 -21.28
N TRP A 312 -13.35 10.80 -21.46
CA TRP A 312 -13.38 9.54 -22.24
C TRP A 312 -13.69 8.30 -21.42
N LEU A 313 -13.71 8.40 -20.07
CA LEU A 313 -14.14 7.27 -19.25
C LEU A 313 -15.66 7.17 -19.25
N SER A 314 -16.15 6.01 -19.69
CA SER A 314 -17.57 5.67 -19.54
C SER A 314 -17.94 5.47 -18.06
N GLU A 315 -19.23 5.47 -17.73
CA GLU A 315 -19.70 5.13 -16.38
C GLU A 315 -19.27 3.72 -15.96
N GLN A 316 -19.17 2.78 -16.92
CA GLN A 316 -18.66 1.43 -16.65
C GLN A 316 -17.17 1.45 -16.34
N ASP A 317 -16.37 2.29 -17.01
CA ASP A 317 -14.94 2.44 -16.72
C ASP A 317 -14.73 3.05 -15.34
N LYS A 318 -15.49 4.09 -15.01
CA LYS A 318 -15.46 4.70 -13.68
C LYS A 318 -15.87 3.69 -12.59
N TRP A 319 -16.90 2.87 -12.84
CA TRP A 319 -17.28 1.81 -11.91
C TRP A 319 -16.14 0.79 -11.70
N LYS A 320 -15.45 0.39 -12.78
CA LYS A 320 -14.28 -0.50 -12.67
C LYS A 320 -13.21 0.11 -11.77
N ILE A 321 -12.84 1.37 -12.03
CA ILE A 321 -11.82 2.08 -11.24
C ILE A 321 -12.26 2.22 -9.78
N PHE A 322 -13.48 2.69 -9.52
CA PHE A 322 -13.97 2.98 -8.17
C PHE A 322 -14.28 1.73 -7.34
N GLU A 323 -14.65 0.61 -7.95
CA GLU A 323 -15.12 -0.56 -7.22
C GLU A 323 -14.67 -1.90 -7.82
N GLY A 324 -14.95 -2.11 -9.10
CA GLY A 324 -14.85 -3.42 -9.73
C GLY A 324 -13.46 -4.05 -9.64
N ASN A 325 -12.43 -3.24 -9.91
CA ASN A 325 -11.04 -3.70 -9.91
C ASN A 325 -10.54 -4.01 -8.49
N SER A 326 -10.92 -3.21 -7.49
CA SER A 326 -10.58 -3.53 -6.09
C SER A 326 -11.19 -4.86 -5.65
N ARG A 327 -12.44 -5.16 -6.04
CA ARG A 327 -13.09 -6.45 -5.77
C ARG A 327 -12.42 -7.63 -6.48
N LYS A 328 -11.87 -7.41 -7.68
CA LYS A 328 -11.14 -8.41 -8.47
C LYS A 328 -9.74 -8.67 -7.89
N VAL A 329 -9.04 -7.61 -7.50
CA VAL A 329 -7.64 -7.69 -7.05
C VAL A 329 -7.54 -8.24 -5.64
N TYR A 330 -8.36 -7.74 -4.72
CA TYR A 330 -8.41 -8.23 -3.35
C TYR A 330 -9.40 -9.39 -3.23
N GLY A 331 -8.95 -10.62 -3.50
CA GLY A 331 -9.81 -11.80 -3.58
C GLY A 331 -10.68 -12.04 -2.35
N ARG A 332 -10.20 -11.65 -1.17
CA ARG A 332 -10.92 -11.80 0.11
C ARG A 332 -11.92 -10.66 0.40
N LEU A 333 -11.93 -9.59 -0.40
CA LEU A 333 -12.70 -8.38 -0.12
C LEU A 333 -14.22 -8.62 -0.12
N ASN A 334 -14.74 -9.37 -1.09
CA ASN A 334 -16.18 -9.63 -1.20
C ASN A 334 -16.71 -10.40 0.03
N ALA A 335 -16.02 -11.45 0.43
CA ALA A 335 -16.40 -12.22 1.63
C ALA A 335 -16.32 -11.36 2.92
N ARG A 336 -15.39 -10.41 2.98
CA ARG A 336 -15.28 -9.50 4.12
C ARG A 336 -16.43 -8.49 4.15
N LEU A 337 -16.83 -7.93 3.00
CA LEU A 337 -17.96 -7.01 2.88
C LEU A 337 -19.30 -7.68 3.26
N GLU A 338 -19.52 -8.93 2.83
CA GLU A 338 -20.72 -9.70 3.19
C GLU A 338 -20.84 -9.94 4.70
N ARG A 339 -19.73 -10.17 5.39
CA ARG A 339 -19.72 -10.31 6.86
C ARG A 339 -20.07 -8.99 7.55
N SER A 340 -19.55 -7.87 7.07
CA SER A 340 -19.82 -6.54 7.65
C SER A 340 -21.30 -6.13 7.52
N THR A 341 -22.03 -6.63 6.51
CA THR A 341 -23.45 -6.35 6.33
C THR A 341 -24.35 -7.19 7.23
N LYS A 342 -23.88 -8.36 7.72
CA LYS A 342 -24.66 -9.27 8.59
C LYS A 342 -24.55 -8.94 10.07
N THR A 343 -23.56 -8.16 10.47
CA THR A 343 -23.27 -7.79 11.87
C THR A 343 -23.71 -6.37 12.24
N GLY A 344 -24.33 -5.62 11.34
CA GLY A 344 -24.91 -4.29 11.54
C GLY A 344 -26.40 -4.26 11.27
#